data_632421af27d3687116c413cb7f7d2152
#
_entry.id   632421af27d3687116c413cb7f7d2152
#
_cell.length_a   1.000
_cell.length_b   1.000
_cell.length_c   1.000
_cell.angle_alpha   90.00
_cell.angle_beta   90.00
_cell.angle_gamma   90.00
#
_symmetry.space_group_name_H-M   'P 1'
#
loop_
_entity.id
_entity.type
_entity.pdbx_description
1 polymer ?
#
loop_
_entity_poly.entity_id
_entity_poly.type
_entity_poly.pdbx_seq_one_letter_code
_entity_poly.pdbx_strand_id
1 'polypeptide(L)'
;MGSWLESQPLPADQIDRLDVARAVWFRGPREVELRDEEIRSPNPGEVRVRALRSAISHGTEMLVYRGEVDPAMSLDLPTLRGSFAFPIKYGYAAVGRVERIGREVVRLKEGDLVFARHPHQSCFLVHQEGAEPLPSTVDTEAATLLANLETAVNILLDAHPRTGDRVAVFGQGVVGLLVTRLLRRAGMQMIVAVDAIARRRALARALGADLVLKPGDDLAEQVMSATGGSGVDLAVEISGNPSALNLAIDCVRFQGTVVVASWYGTKPVSLRLGGAFHRNRLHIISSQVSHLDPALGPDWTPARRMQLAITLLEELETAPLISHRFPLEEAADAYRLIDKHPDETVQVLFTYV
;
A
#
# COMPACT_ATOMS: atom_id res chain seq x y z
N MET A 1 -9.15 -68.15 -14.16
CA MET A 1 -7.92 -67.56 -14.70
C MET A 1 -8.14 -66.09 -14.85
N GLY A 2 -7.74 -65.33 -13.86
CA GLY A 2 -7.87 -63.87 -13.83
C GLY A 2 -6.52 -63.24 -14.17
N SER A 3 -6.47 -62.49 -15.23
CA SER A 3 -5.29 -61.74 -15.66
C SER A 3 -5.13 -60.48 -14.80
N TRP A 4 -4.04 -60.46 -14.06
CA TRP A 4 -3.55 -59.27 -13.38
C TRP A 4 -3.02 -58.31 -14.42
N LEU A 5 -3.68 -57.16 -14.58
CA LEU A 5 -3.13 -56.03 -15.32
C LEU A 5 -2.04 -55.39 -14.46
N GLU A 6 -0.80 -55.64 -14.80
CA GLU A 6 0.35 -54.92 -14.28
C GLU A 6 0.21 -53.43 -14.69
N SER A 7 0.09 -52.57 -13.69
CA SER A 7 0.20 -51.13 -13.88
C SER A 7 1.63 -50.79 -14.32
N GLN A 8 1.80 -50.38 -15.55
CA GLN A 8 3.09 -49.85 -16.03
C GLN A 8 3.49 -48.62 -15.20
N PRO A 9 4.73 -48.51 -14.74
CA PRO A 9 5.22 -47.32 -14.11
C PRO A 9 5.20 -46.16 -15.11
N LEU A 10 4.74 -45.02 -14.67
CA LEU A 10 4.76 -43.77 -15.45
C LEU A 10 6.19 -43.46 -15.89
N PRO A 11 6.40 -42.90 -17.11
CA PRO A 11 7.73 -42.63 -17.63
C PRO A 11 8.45 -41.61 -16.72
N ALA A 12 9.73 -41.88 -16.44
CA ALA A 12 10.60 -41.14 -15.53
C ALA A 12 10.89 -39.68 -15.97
N ASP A 13 10.38 -39.25 -17.13
CA ASP A 13 10.60 -37.91 -17.69
C ASP A 13 9.61 -36.81 -17.18
N GLN A 14 8.71 -37.16 -16.27
CA GLN A 14 7.79 -36.23 -15.61
C GLN A 14 8.13 -35.96 -14.12
N ILE A 15 9.39 -36.11 -13.74
CA ILE A 15 9.84 -35.48 -12.50
C ILE A 15 9.87 -33.99 -12.79
N ASP A 16 8.79 -33.27 -12.37
CA ASP A 16 8.70 -31.82 -12.36
C ASP A 16 9.99 -31.30 -11.71
N ARG A 17 10.91 -30.75 -12.52
CA ARG A 17 12.03 -29.99 -11.95
C ARG A 17 11.42 -28.93 -11.09
N LEU A 18 11.60 -29.02 -9.78
CA LEU A 18 11.18 -27.99 -8.87
C LEU A 18 11.87 -26.70 -9.31
N ASP A 19 11.07 -25.74 -9.79
CA ASP A 19 11.60 -24.44 -10.11
C ASP A 19 11.98 -23.75 -8.80
N VAL A 20 13.10 -23.04 -8.80
CA VAL A 20 13.58 -22.30 -7.64
C VAL A 20 13.18 -20.83 -7.80
N ALA A 21 12.52 -20.29 -6.79
CA ALA A 21 12.19 -18.88 -6.69
C ALA A 21 13.05 -18.22 -5.60
N ARG A 22 13.46 -17.01 -5.85
CA ARG A 22 14.19 -16.19 -4.88
C ARG A 22 13.23 -15.26 -4.15
N ALA A 23 13.25 -15.28 -2.83
CA ALA A 23 12.35 -14.50 -1.96
C ALA A 23 13.11 -13.63 -0.97
N VAL A 24 12.55 -12.44 -0.67
CA VAL A 24 13.07 -11.54 0.35
C VAL A 24 12.53 -11.95 1.72
N TRP A 25 13.43 -12.11 2.68
CA TRP A 25 13.13 -12.41 4.06
C TRP A 25 13.75 -11.37 4.99
N PHE A 26 13.04 -11.04 6.05
CA PHE A 26 13.60 -10.35 7.20
C PHE A 26 13.99 -11.38 8.25
N ARG A 27 15.29 -11.54 8.49
CA ARG A 27 15.83 -12.47 9.48
C ARG A 27 15.67 -11.93 10.89
N GLY A 28 15.77 -10.63 11.02
CA GLY A 28 15.64 -9.82 12.24
C GLY A 28 15.41 -8.36 11.89
N PRO A 29 15.28 -7.47 12.89
CA PRO A 29 15.11 -6.03 12.65
C PRO A 29 16.26 -5.46 11.81
N ARG A 30 15.94 -4.87 10.66
CA ARG A 30 16.88 -4.31 9.66
C ARG A 30 17.83 -5.34 9.03
N GLU A 31 17.49 -6.61 9.10
CA GLU A 31 18.28 -7.68 8.51
C GLU A 31 17.51 -8.34 7.36
N VAL A 32 17.92 -8.04 6.14
CA VAL A 32 17.34 -8.60 4.90
C VAL A 32 18.25 -9.71 4.38
N GLU A 33 17.64 -10.81 3.96
CA GLU A 33 18.32 -11.88 3.24
C GLU A 33 17.46 -12.36 2.06
N LEU A 34 18.11 -12.92 1.06
CA LEU A 34 17.47 -13.63 -0.03
C LEU A 34 17.53 -15.12 0.25
N ARG A 35 16.40 -15.80 0.10
CA ARG A 35 16.32 -17.26 0.19
C ARG A 35 15.83 -17.83 -1.11
N ASP A 36 16.42 -18.96 -1.48
CA ASP A 36 15.92 -19.79 -2.54
C ASP A 36 14.82 -20.69 -1.99
N GLU A 37 13.67 -20.71 -2.65
CA GLU A 37 12.50 -21.51 -2.28
C GLU A 37 12.08 -22.38 -3.46
N GLU A 38 11.83 -23.67 -3.20
CA GLU A 38 11.28 -24.57 -4.20
C GLU A 38 9.81 -24.23 -4.48
N ILE A 39 9.46 -24.13 -5.75
CA ILE A 39 8.10 -23.85 -6.21
C ILE A 39 7.51 -25.12 -6.82
N ARG A 40 6.48 -25.64 -6.20
CA ARG A 40 5.70 -26.79 -6.72
C ARG A 40 4.80 -26.38 -7.89
N SER A 41 4.23 -27.35 -8.55
CA SER A 41 3.12 -27.12 -9.49
C SER A 41 1.88 -26.54 -8.78
N PRO A 42 1.07 -25.71 -9.46
CA PRO A 42 -0.17 -25.17 -8.89
C PRO A 42 -1.16 -26.29 -8.52
N ASN A 43 -1.76 -26.20 -7.32
CA ASN A 43 -2.92 -27.01 -6.95
C ASN A 43 -4.18 -26.59 -7.72
N PRO A 44 -5.29 -27.36 -7.65
CA PRO A 44 -6.58 -26.88 -8.15
C PRO A 44 -6.94 -25.49 -7.59
N GLY A 45 -7.34 -24.58 -8.47
CA GLY A 45 -7.68 -23.20 -8.10
C GLY A 45 -6.50 -22.24 -7.90
N GLU A 46 -5.25 -22.74 -7.95
CA GLU A 46 -4.06 -21.90 -7.84
C GLU A 46 -3.47 -21.54 -9.22
N VAL A 47 -2.79 -20.42 -9.27
CA VAL A 47 -1.96 -20.00 -10.40
C VAL A 47 -0.52 -19.78 -9.95
N ARG A 48 0.43 -20.12 -10.83
CA ARG A 48 1.83 -19.76 -10.67
C ARG A 48 2.08 -18.45 -11.40
N VAL A 49 2.63 -17.47 -10.68
CA VAL A 49 2.91 -16.13 -11.20
C VAL A 49 4.41 -15.90 -11.21
N ARG A 50 4.95 -15.50 -12.35
CA ARG A 50 6.31 -14.97 -12.47
C ARG A 50 6.28 -13.47 -12.27
N ALA A 51 6.96 -13.00 -11.23
CA ALA A 51 7.02 -11.57 -10.91
C ALA A 51 7.77 -10.78 -11.99
N LEU A 52 7.27 -9.61 -12.28
CA LEU A 52 7.89 -8.62 -13.16
C LEU A 52 8.38 -7.41 -12.36
N ARG A 53 7.55 -6.95 -11.42
CA ARG A 53 7.80 -5.81 -10.55
C ARG A 53 7.16 -6.05 -9.19
N SER A 54 7.72 -5.45 -8.15
CA SER A 54 7.03 -5.31 -6.87
C SER A 54 7.42 -4.02 -6.17
N ALA A 55 6.54 -3.46 -5.35
CA ALA A 55 6.75 -2.19 -4.67
C ALA A 55 6.96 -2.37 -3.18
N ILE A 56 7.99 -1.74 -2.61
CA ILE A 56 8.22 -1.70 -1.17
C ILE A 56 7.25 -0.69 -0.54
N SER A 57 6.49 -1.09 0.45
CA SER A 57 5.65 -0.17 1.22
C SER A 57 6.47 0.61 2.23
N HIS A 58 6.61 1.92 2.00
CA HIS A 58 7.39 2.81 2.88
C HIS A 58 6.74 3.03 4.26
N GLY A 59 5.47 2.70 4.42
CA GLY A 59 4.76 2.70 5.71
C GLY A 59 4.87 1.35 6.41
N THR A 60 3.88 0.50 6.15
CA THR A 60 3.65 -0.77 6.83
C THR A 60 4.84 -1.72 6.78
N GLU A 61 5.42 -1.91 5.60
CA GLU A 61 6.52 -2.86 5.42
C GLU A 61 7.79 -2.40 6.13
N MET A 62 8.03 -1.08 6.17
CA MET A 62 9.17 -0.53 6.90
C MET A 62 8.99 -0.62 8.43
N LEU A 63 7.76 -0.66 8.96
CA LEU A 63 7.53 -0.99 10.37
C LEU A 63 7.96 -2.43 10.67
N VAL A 64 7.60 -3.38 9.80
CA VAL A 64 8.03 -4.78 9.93
C VAL A 64 9.55 -4.89 9.84
N TYR A 65 10.15 -4.30 8.81
CA TYR A 65 11.62 -4.27 8.63
C TYR A 65 12.35 -3.73 9.85
N ARG A 66 11.82 -2.70 10.52
CA ARG A 66 12.42 -2.09 11.71
C ARG A 66 12.16 -2.87 13.00
N GLY A 67 11.23 -3.83 12.99
CA GLY A 67 10.78 -4.52 14.20
C GLY A 67 9.87 -3.64 15.08
N GLU A 68 9.14 -2.71 14.47
CA GLU A 68 8.22 -1.77 15.14
C GLU A 68 6.76 -2.27 15.13
N VAL A 69 6.57 -3.59 15.03
CA VAL A 69 5.26 -4.28 15.09
C VAL A 69 5.31 -5.30 16.23
N ASP A 70 4.20 -5.46 16.93
CA ASP A 70 4.08 -6.51 17.95
C ASP A 70 4.26 -7.90 17.30
N PRO A 71 5.29 -8.67 17.67
CA PRO A 71 5.55 -9.97 17.06
C PRO A 71 4.43 -11.00 17.29
N ALA A 72 3.58 -10.81 18.31
CA ALA A 72 2.44 -11.69 18.58
C ALA A 72 1.20 -11.37 17.73
N MET A 73 1.17 -10.22 17.06
CA MET A 73 0.07 -9.85 16.18
C MET A 73 -0.02 -10.83 15.01
N SER A 74 -1.24 -11.25 14.66
CA SER A 74 -1.49 -12.13 13.53
C SER A 74 -1.28 -11.41 12.21
N LEU A 75 -0.74 -12.13 11.22
CA LEU A 75 -0.73 -11.69 9.82
C LEU A 75 -2.13 -11.83 9.23
N ASP A 76 -2.64 -10.76 8.65
CA ASP A 76 -3.99 -10.65 8.08
C ASP A 76 -3.98 -10.50 6.55
N LEU A 77 -2.87 -10.85 5.90
CA LEU A 77 -2.77 -10.83 4.44
C LEU A 77 -3.20 -12.18 3.84
N PRO A 78 -3.91 -12.19 2.71
CA PRO A 78 -4.42 -13.42 2.09
C PRO A 78 -3.34 -14.46 1.77
N THR A 79 -2.11 -14.02 1.51
CA THR A 79 -0.97 -14.85 1.11
C THR A 79 -0.01 -15.19 2.25
N LEU A 80 -0.23 -14.61 3.43
CA LEU A 80 0.64 -14.78 4.60
C LEU A 80 -0.14 -15.29 5.79
N ARG A 81 0.42 -16.27 6.48
CA ARG A 81 -0.13 -16.84 7.71
C ARG A 81 0.92 -16.81 8.82
N GLY A 82 0.46 -16.76 10.06
CA GLY A 82 1.32 -16.73 11.23
C GLY A 82 1.27 -15.39 11.93
N SER A 83 2.42 -14.91 12.38
CA SER A 83 2.54 -13.65 13.12
C SER A 83 3.69 -12.80 12.59
N PHE A 84 3.88 -11.59 13.14
CA PHE A 84 4.98 -10.70 12.78
C PHE A 84 6.33 -11.08 13.44
N ALA A 85 6.44 -12.27 14.02
CA ALA A 85 7.71 -12.77 14.55
C ALA A 85 8.74 -13.05 13.44
N PHE A 86 9.99 -12.69 13.68
CA PHE A 86 11.10 -13.02 12.78
C PHE A 86 11.54 -14.51 12.92
N PRO A 87 12.02 -15.14 11.85
CA PRO A 87 12.18 -14.61 10.49
C PRO A 87 10.83 -14.53 9.77
N ILE A 88 10.61 -13.48 8.99
CA ILE A 88 9.35 -13.24 8.29
C ILE A 88 9.59 -12.86 6.83
N LYS A 89 8.73 -13.35 5.95
CA LYS A 89 8.57 -12.90 4.56
C LYS A 89 7.39 -11.95 4.52
N TYR A 90 7.61 -10.70 4.09
CA TYR A 90 6.58 -9.67 4.10
C TYR A 90 6.66 -8.79 2.85
N GLY A 91 5.52 -8.24 2.46
CA GLY A 91 5.30 -7.44 1.27
C GLY A 91 3.92 -7.76 0.70
N TYR A 92 3.33 -6.86 -0.12
CA TYR A 92 1.96 -7.04 -0.60
C TYR A 92 1.66 -6.31 -1.92
N ALA A 93 2.66 -6.01 -2.72
CA ALA A 93 2.48 -5.31 -3.99
C ALA A 93 3.34 -5.94 -5.09
N ALA A 94 2.94 -7.11 -5.57
CA ALA A 94 3.61 -7.84 -6.63
C ALA A 94 2.78 -7.79 -7.93
N VAL A 95 3.44 -7.54 -9.04
CA VAL A 95 2.88 -7.57 -10.40
C VAL A 95 3.64 -8.62 -11.21
N GLY A 96 2.92 -9.49 -11.89
CA GLY A 96 3.55 -10.56 -12.65
C GLY A 96 2.65 -11.11 -13.75
N ARG A 97 3.17 -12.11 -14.47
CA ARG A 97 2.39 -12.85 -15.45
C ARG A 97 2.08 -14.24 -14.95
N VAL A 98 0.86 -14.70 -15.21
CA VAL A 98 0.46 -16.08 -14.96
C VAL A 98 1.30 -16.98 -15.88
N GLU A 99 2.10 -17.85 -15.30
CA GLU A 99 2.99 -18.77 -16.00
C GLU A 99 2.38 -20.16 -16.16
N ARG A 100 1.67 -20.63 -15.13
CA ARG A 100 0.90 -21.87 -15.15
C ARG A 100 -0.38 -21.75 -14.35
N ILE A 101 -1.39 -22.50 -14.75
CA ILE A 101 -2.67 -22.57 -14.03
C ILE A 101 -2.93 -24.00 -13.54
N GLY A 102 -3.48 -24.12 -12.34
CA GLY A 102 -4.01 -25.35 -11.81
C GLY A 102 -5.34 -25.75 -12.45
N ARG A 103 -5.75 -26.99 -12.28
CA ARG A 103 -7.12 -27.42 -12.64
C ARG A 103 -8.10 -26.56 -11.84
N GLU A 104 -9.29 -26.31 -12.33
CA GLU A 104 -10.33 -25.48 -11.67
C GLU A 104 -10.06 -23.95 -11.70
N VAL A 105 -8.97 -23.48 -12.29
CA VAL A 105 -8.80 -22.06 -12.55
C VAL A 105 -9.69 -21.67 -13.73
N VAL A 106 -10.60 -20.71 -13.51
CA VAL A 106 -11.59 -20.27 -14.51
C VAL A 106 -11.50 -18.76 -14.80
N ARG A 107 -10.89 -17.99 -13.88
CA ARG A 107 -10.80 -16.52 -13.99
C ARG A 107 -9.58 -16.01 -14.72
N LEU A 108 -8.55 -16.84 -14.84
CA LEU A 108 -7.24 -16.47 -15.36
C LEU A 108 -6.74 -17.50 -16.37
N LYS A 109 -5.89 -17.07 -17.27
CA LYS A 109 -5.17 -17.91 -18.23
C LYS A 109 -3.68 -17.59 -18.23
N GLU A 110 -2.87 -18.50 -18.76
CA GLU A 110 -1.44 -18.26 -18.96
C GLU A 110 -1.19 -17.02 -19.82
N GLY A 111 -0.22 -16.21 -19.39
CA GLY A 111 0.12 -14.93 -20.01
C GLY A 111 -0.64 -13.72 -19.44
N ASP A 112 -1.72 -13.90 -18.68
CA ASP A 112 -2.44 -12.78 -18.07
C ASP A 112 -1.53 -11.99 -17.13
N LEU A 113 -1.63 -10.66 -17.21
CA LEU A 113 -1.00 -9.75 -16.26
C LEU A 113 -1.86 -9.67 -15.01
N VAL A 114 -1.24 -9.85 -13.84
CA VAL A 114 -1.95 -9.85 -12.57
C VAL A 114 -1.22 -9.03 -11.51
N PHE A 115 -2.00 -8.46 -10.60
CA PHE A 115 -1.55 -7.94 -9.32
C PHE A 115 -1.88 -8.95 -8.22
N ALA A 116 -0.96 -9.15 -7.28
CA ALA A 116 -1.20 -9.98 -6.10
C ALA A 116 -0.65 -9.32 -4.83
N ARG A 117 -1.41 -9.44 -3.73
CA ARG A 117 -0.89 -9.06 -2.41
C ARG A 117 0.05 -10.15 -1.92
N HIS A 118 1.24 -10.21 -2.51
CA HIS A 118 2.26 -11.23 -2.24
C HIS A 118 3.58 -10.56 -1.86
N PRO A 119 4.38 -11.19 -0.96
CA PRO A 119 5.74 -10.76 -0.67
C PRO A 119 6.64 -10.71 -1.90
N HIS A 120 7.77 -10.02 -1.77
CA HIS A 120 8.76 -9.90 -2.85
C HIS A 120 9.41 -11.24 -3.14
N GLN A 121 9.04 -11.85 -4.26
CA GLN A 121 9.49 -13.17 -4.69
C GLN A 121 9.45 -13.28 -6.21
N SER A 122 10.47 -13.91 -6.81
CA SER A 122 10.61 -13.98 -8.27
C SER A 122 9.55 -14.85 -8.96
N CYS A 123 9.05 -15.86 -8.27
CA CYS A 123 7.96 -16.72 -8.72
C CYS A 123 7.18 -17.21 -7.51
N PHE A 124 5.84 -17.25 -7.58
CA PHE A 124 5.01 -17.60 -6.44
C PHE A 124 3.69 -18.25 -6.86
N LEU A 125 3.07 -18.95 -5.92
CA LEU A 125 1.74 -19.53 -6.06
C LEU A 125 0.71 -18.69 -5.31
N VAL A 126 -0.43 -18.48 -5.93
CA VAL A 126 -1.56 -17.78 -5.31
C VAL A 126 -2.87 -18.38 -5.81
N HIS A 127 -3.89 -18.44 -4.93
CA HIS A 127 -5.24 -18.83 -5.36
C HIS A 127 -5.78 -17.79 -6.35
N GLN A 128 -6.54 -18.22 -7.38
CA GLN A 128 -7.05 -17.33 -8.43
C GLN A 128 -7.82 -16.10 -7.88
N GLU A 129 -8.45 -16.22 -6.71
CA GLU A 129 -9.14 -15.10 -6.04
C GLU A 129 -8.19 -14.09 -5.41
N GLY A 130 -6.93 -14.45 -5.19
CA GLY A 130 -5.86 -13.58 -4.67
C GLY A 130 -5.03 -12.90 -5.76
N ALA A 131 -5.29 -13.22 -7.01
CA ALA A 131 -4.65 -12.63 -8.19
C ALA A 131 -5.66 -11.77 -8.95
N GLU A 132 -5.49 -10.46 -8.90
CA GLU A 132 -6.36 -9.50 -9.58
C GLU A 132 -5.90 -9.32 -11.03
N PRO A 133 -6.74 -9.64 -12.04
CA PRO A 133 -6.37 -9.45 -13.43
C PRO A 133 -6.27 -7.96 -13.77
N LEU A 134 -5.22 -7.61 -14.50
CA LEU A 134 -4.98 -6.25 -14.96
C LEU A 134 -5.14 -6.16 -16.48
N PRO A 135 -5.59 -5.01 -17.01
CA PRO A 135 -5.52 -4.74 -18.44
C PRO A 135 -4.08 -4.91 -18.96
N SER A 136 -3.92 -5.55 -20.11
CA SER A 136 -2.60 -5.80 -20.71
C SER A 136 -1.87 -4.51 -21.12
N THR A 137 -2.60 -3.40 -21.18
CA THR A 137 -2.12 -2.05 -21.53
C THR A 137 -1.53 -1.30 -20.34
N VAL A 138 -1.81 -1.76 -19.10
CA VAL A 138 -1.30 -1.10 -17.88
C VAL A 138 0.20 -1.26 -17.80
N ASP A 139 0.90 -0.15 -17.55
CA ASP A 139 2.33 -0.17 -17.25
C ASP A 139 2.60 -0.96 -15.96
N THR A 140 3.56 -1.89 -16.00
CA THR A 140 3.83 -2.82 -14.89
C THR A 140 4.38 -2.12 -13.64
N GLU A 141 5.06 -0.98 -13.78
CA GLU A 141 5.53 -0.19 -12.66
C GLU A 141 4.37 0.58 -12.01
N ALA A 142 3.52 1.20 -12.84
CA ALA A 142 2.28 1.82 -12.37
C ALA A 142 1.40 0.81 -11.61
N ALA A 143 1.27 -0.41 -12.14
CA ALA A 143 0.50 -1.48 -11.54
C ALA A 143 0.94 -1.85 -10.11
N THR A 144 2.21 -1.67 -9.75
CA THR A 144 2.70 -1.91 -8.39
C THR A 144 2.08 -0.95 -7.36
N LEU A 145 1.55 0.20 -7.80
CA LEU A 145 0.91 1.19 -6.94
C LEU A 145 -0.56 0.86 -6.64
N LEU A 146 -1.11 -0.23 -7.18
CA LEU A 146 -2.53 -0.57 -7.03
C LEU A 146 -2.96 -0.68 -5.56
N ALA A 147 -2.16 -1.31 -4.70
CA ALA A 147 -2.46 -1.38 -3.26
C ALA A 147 -2.48 0.02 -2.60
N ASN A 148 -1.54 0.90 -2.99
CA ASN A 148 -1.47 2.26 -2.48
C ASN A 148 -2.66 3.09 -2.97
N LEU A 149 -3.07 2.91 -4.22
CA LEU A 149 -4.21 3.60 -4.81
C LEU A 149 -5.53 3.12 -4.21
N GLU A 150 -5.68 1.81 -4.00
CA GLU A 150 -6.82 1.25 -3.27
C GLU A 150 -6.93 1.83 -1.86
N THR A 151 -5.79 1.97 -1.15
CA THR A 151 -5.73 2.62 0.16
C THR A 151 -6.14 4.09 0.07
N ALA A 152 -5.67 4.83 -0.93
CA ALA A 152 -6.05 6.22 -1.13
C ALA A 152 -7.55 6.37 -1.43
N VAL A 153 -8.14 5.49 -2.25
CA VAL A 153 -9.58 5.44 -2.48
C VAL A 153 -10.33 5.16 -1.17
N ASN A 154 -9.88 4.18 -0.38
CA ASN A 154 -10.52 3.86 0.90
C ASN A 154 -10.50 5.06 1.86
N ILE A 155 -9.39 5.79 1.95
CA ILE A 155 -9.29 7.00 2.77
C ILE A 155 -10.34 8.04 2.37
N LEU A 156 -10.57 8.25 1.06
CA LEU A 156 -11.62 9.17 0.62
C LEU A 156 -13.01 8.64 0.95
N LEU A 157 -13.24 7.33 0.85
CA LEU A 157 -14.52 6.72 1.23
C LEU A 157 -14.81 6.88 2.72
N ASP A 158 -13.82 6.68 3.58
CA ASP A 158 -13.96 6.85 5.04
C ASP A 158 -14.05 8.35 5.44
N ALA A 159 -13.34 9.21 4.72
CA ALA A 159 -13.29 10.64 4.99
C ALA A 159 -14.56 11.40 4.57
N HIS A 160 -15.33 10.86 3.62
CA HIS A 160 -16.52 11.49 3.05
C HIS A 160 -16.34 12.98 2.67
N PRO A 161 -15.27 13.36 1.91
CA PRO A 161 -15.07 14.75 1.55
C PRO A 161 -16.20 15.25 0.63
N ARG A 162 -16.63 16.48 0.83
CA ARG A 162 -17.65 17.13 0.01
C ARG A 162 -17.00 18.08 -0.97
N THR A 163 -17.54 18.18 -2.18
CA THR A 163 -17.13 19.23 -3.13
C THR A 163 -17.17 20.59 -2.45
N GLY A 164 -16.05 21.33 -2.52
CA GLY A 164 -15.92 22.63 -1.87
C GLY A 164 -15.28 22.58 -0.47
N ASP A 165 -15.02 21.40 0.11
CA ASP A 165 -14.29 21.29 1.37
C ASP A 165 -12.83 21.76 1.22
N ARG A 166 -12.27 22.25 2.32
CA ARG A 166 -10.84 22.52 2.51
C ARG A 166 -10.23 21.38 3.29
N VAL A 167 -9.19 20.77 2.72
CA VAL A 167 -8.60 19.54 3.26
C VAL A 167 -7.11 19.71 3.50
N ALA A 168 -6.60 19.27 4.66
CA ALA A 168 -5.18 19.16 4.93
C ALA A 168 -4.73 17.68 4.90
N VAL A 169 -3.63 17.38 4.20
CA VAL A 169 -3.06 16.03 4.13
C VAL A 169 -1.67 16.05 4.75
N PHE A 170 -1.53 15.37 5.88
CA PHE A 170 -0.30 15.27 6.66
C PHE A 170 0.47 14.00 6.27
N GLY A 171 1.61 14.19 5.65
CA GLY A 171 2.41 13.14 5.02
C GLY A 171 2.16 13.06 3.52
N GLN A 172 3.22 13.31 2.73
CA GLN A 172 3.23 13.25 1.27
C GLN A 172 4.16 12.12 0.79
N GLY A 173 4.07 10.95 1.44
CA GLY A 173 4.54 9.69 0.88
C GLY A 173 3.65 9.28 -0.30
N VAL A 174 3.91 8.12 -0.91
CA VAL A 174 3.16 7.68 -2.10
C VAL A 174 1.63 7.71 -1.89
N VAL A 175 1.13 7.23 -0.75
CA VAL A 175 -0.32 7.24 -0.47
C VAL A 175 -0.84 8.67 -0.28
N GLY A 176 -0.11 9.53 0.46
CA GLY A 176 -0.50 10.93 0.64
C GLY A 176 -0.55 11.72 -0.66
N LEU A 177 0.40 11.47 -1.57
CA LEU A 177 0.40 12.06 -2.92
C LEU A 177 -0.79 11.59 -3.75
N LEU A 178 -1.14 10.30 -3.68
CA LEU A 178 -2.34 9.75 -4.33
C LEU A 178 -3.62 10.35 -3.73
N VAL A 179 -3.73 10.45 -2.39
CA VAL A 179 -4.85 11.11 -1.71
C VAL A 179 -4.97 12.56 -2.17
N THR A 180 -3.88 13.33 -2.21
CA THR A 180 -3.86 14.71 -2.70
C THR A 180 -4.39 14.80 -4.13
N ARG A 181 -3.97 13.91 -5.02
CA ARG A 181 -4.45 13.84 -6.40
C ARG A 181 -5.93 13.52 -6.51
N LEU A 182 -6.42 12.55 -5.72
CA LEU A 182 -7.83 12.16 -5.70
C LEU A 182 -8.71 13.26 -5.13
N LEU A 183 -8.29 13.94 -4.07
CA LEU A 183 -9.00 15.10 -3.50
C LEU A 183 -9.14 16.23 -4.53
N ARG A 184 -8.10 16.51 -5.33
CA ARG A 184 -8.20 17.48 -6.43
C ARG A 184 -9.26 17.08 -7.45
N ARG A 185 -9.30 15.80 -7.83
CA ARG A 185 -10.33 15.27 -8.75
C ARG A 185 -11.75 15.35 -8.14
N ALA A 186 -11.88 15.18 -6.84
CA ALA A 186 -13.16 15.23 -6.13
C ALA A 186 -13.70 16.67 -5.92
N GLY A 187 -12.96 17.70 -6.36
CA GLY A 187 -13.45 19.08 -6.37
C GLY A 187 -13.30 19.80 -5.02
N MET A 188 -12.23 19.51 -4.27
CA MET A 188 -11.91 20.25 -3.06
C MET A 188 -11.62 21.72 -3.38
N GLN A 189 -12.13 22.64 -2.53
CA GLN A 189 -11.87 24.08 -2.66
C GLN A 189 -10.40 24.40 -2.42
N MET A 190 -9.80 23.76 -1.42
CA MET A 190 -8.40 23.95 -1.05
C MET A 190 -7.79 22.65 -0.56
N ILE A 191 -6.58 22.37 -0.98
CA ILE A 191 -5.78 21.24 -0.50
C ILE A 191 -4.47 21.77 0.06
N VAL A 192 -4.27 21.56 1.37
CA VAL A 192 -3.02 21.86 2.08
C VAL A 192 -2.24 20.59 2.25
N ALA A 193 -1.06 20.49 1.63
CA ALA A 193 -0.18 19.35 1.77
C ALA A 193 0.95 19.64 2.76
N VAL A 194 1.09 18.80 3.79
CA VAL A 194 2.09 18.94 4.84
C VAL A 194 3.08 17.81 4.81
N ASP A 195 4.36 18.10 4.63
CA ASP A 195 5.45 17.12 4.71
C ASP A 195 6.78 17.79 5.09
N ALA A 196 7.63 17.08 5.84
CA ALA A 196 8.96 17.57 6.21
C ALA A 196 9.91 17.65 5.01
N ILE A 197 9.71 16.78 4.00
CA ILE A 197 10.63 16.59 2.86
C ILE A 197 10.24 17.51 1.71
N ALA A 198 11.16 18.38 1.29
CA ALA A 198 10.92 19.39 0.25
C ALA A 198 10.52 18.78 -1.10
N ARG A 199 11.17 17.67 -1.52
CA ARG A 199 10.82 16.96 -2.74
C ARG A 199 9.38 16.49 -2.76
N ARG A 200 8.87 15.95 -1.63
CA ARG A 200 7.49 15.47 -1.51
C ARG A 200 6.49 16.62 -1.57
N ARG A 201 6.81 17.77 -0.95
CA ARG A 201 6.00 18.99 -1.08
C ARG A 201 5.92 19.50 -2.52
N ALA A 202 7.04 19.43 -3.27
CA ALA A 202 7.05 19.82 -4.69
C ALA A 202 6.16 18.90 -5.53
N LEU A 203 6.21 17.58 -5.30
CA LEU A 203 5.32 16.61 -5.95
C LEU A 203 3.85 16.85 -5.58
N ALA A 204 3.55 17.12 -4.31
CA ALA A 204 2.18 17.42 -3.88
C ALA A 204 1.61 18.65 -4.60
N ARG A 205 2.42 19.68 -4.79
CA ARG A 205 2.01 20.87 -5.57
C ARG A 205 1.72 20.51 -7.03
N ALA A 206 2.58 19.71 -7.66
CA ALA A 206 2.37 19.26 -9.03
C ALA A 206 1.11 18.40 -9.19
N LEU A 207 0.74 17.65 -8.14
CA LEU A 207 -0.45 16.80 -8.10
C LEU A 207 -1.73 17.54 -7.68
N GLY A 208 -1.64 18.83 -7.40
CA GLY A 208 -2.82 19.68 -7.20
C GLY A 208 -3.00 20.23 -5.78
N ALA A 209 -2.00 20.18 -4.90
CA ALA A 209 -2.06 20.93 -3.64
C ALA A 209 -1.96 22.43 -3.88
N ASP A 210 -2.87 23.21 -3.28
CA ASP A 210 -2.89 24.68 -3.38
C ASP A 210 -1.85 25.31 -2.47
N LEU A 211 -1.61 24.71 -1.32
CA LEU A 211 -0.66 25.17 -0.33
C LEU A 211 0.21 23.99 0.12
N VAL A 212 1.53 24.17 0.19
CA VAL A 212 2.47 23.15 0.67
C VAL A 212 3.27 23.71 1.84
N LEU A 213 3.22 23.02 2.98
CA LEU A 213 3.78 23.49 4.24
C LEU A 213 4.75 22.47 4.82
N LYS A 214 5.73 22.95 5.57
CA LYS A 214 6.58 22.14 6.44
C LYS A 214 5.91 22.03 7.81
N PRO A 215 5.93 20.85 8.48
CA PRO A 215 5.49 20.79 9.87
C PRO A 215 6.35 21.69 10.78
N GLY A 216 5.70 22.41 11.68
CA GLY A 216 6.31 23.38 12.59
C GLY A 216 5.28 23.97 13.53
N ASP A 217 5.73 24.76 14.51
CA ASP A 217 4.87 25.35 15.55
C ASP A 217 3.90 26.39 14.99
N ASP A 218 4.24 27.02 13.86
CA ASP A 218 3.44 28.01 13.14
C ASP A 218 2.47 27.42 12.11
N LEU A 219 2.46 26.08 11.96
CA LEU A 219 1.66 25.41 10.94
C LEU A 219 0.18 25.72 11.06
N ALA A 220 -0.38 25.64 12.27
CA ALA A 220 -1.79 25.91 12.51
C ALA A 220 -2.15 27.37 12.17
N GLU A 221 -1.28 28.33 12.50
CA GLU A 221 -1.46 29.73 12.14
C GLU A 221 -1.46 29.96 10.62
N GLN A 222 -0.54 29.31 9.91
CA GLN A 222 -0.49 29.36 8.44
C GLN A 222 -1.76 28.80 7.80
N VAL A 223 -2.26 27.65 8.31
CA VAL A 223 -3.51 27.04 7.84
C VAL A 223 -4.71 27.93 8.16
N MET A 224 -4.80 28.49 9.36
CA MET A 224 -5.86 29.43 9.76
C MET A 224 -5.84 30.66 8.87
N SER A 225 -4.68 31.26 8.62
CA SER A 225 -4.55 32.43 7.73
C SER A 225 -5.03 32.12 6.32
N ALA A 226 -4.61 30.97 5.75
CA ALA A 226 -5.00 30.56 4.40
C ALA A 226 -6.50 30.24 4.27
N THR A 227 -7.16 29.88 5.37
CA THR A 227 -8.59 29.54 5.41
C THR A 227 -9.49 30.67 5.95
N GLY A 228 -8.98 31.86 6.07
CA GLY A 228 -9.73 33.02 6.59
C GLY A 228 -10.12 32.89 8.07
N GLY A 229 -9.27 32.25 8.87
CA GLY A 229 -9.46 32.03 10.31
C GLY A 229 -10.34 30.85 10.69
N SER A 230 -10.82 30.09 9.70
CA SER A 230 -11.77 28.99 9.97
C SER A 230 -11.11 27.64 10.25
N GLY A 231 -9.94 27.36 9.67
CA GLY A 231 -9.34 26.05 9.61
C GLY A 231 -9.88 25.19 8.46
N VAL A 232 -9.37 23.97 8.32
CA VAL A 232 -9.81 23.03 7.29
C VAL A 232 -11.02 22.21 7.77
N ASP A 233 -11.85 21.75 6.83
CA ASP A 233 -13.02 20.92 7.11
C ASP A 233 -12.61 19.51 7.52
N LEU A 234 -11.54 19.02 6.91
CA LEU A 234 -11.03 17.67 7.03
C LEU A 234 -9.48 17.67 7.09
N ALA A 235 -8.91 16.89 7.98
CA ALA A 235 -7.49 16.58 7.98
C ALA A 235 -7.27 15.07 7.82
N VAL A 236 -6.38 14.66 6.92
CA VAL A 236 -5.95 13.27 6.75
C VAL A 236 -4.54 13.13 7.28
N GLU A 237 -4.34 12.29 8.30
CA GLU A 237 -3.04 11.98 8.87
C GLU A 237 -2.55 10.64 8.32
N ILE A 238 -1.48 10.67 7.52
CA ILE A 238 -0.90 9.51 6.83
C ILE A 238 0.64 9.56 6.80
N SER A 239 1.23 10.29 7.76
CA SER A 239 2.69 10.47 7.82
C SER A 239 3.43 9.33 8.52
N GLY A 240 2.73 8.53 9.34
CA GLY A 240 3.32 7.56 10.25
C GLY A 240 4.07 8.19 11.43
N ASN A 241 3.97 9.51 11.61
CA ASN A 241 4.58 10.24 12.71
C ASN A 241 3.51 10.64 13.74
N PRO A 242 3.54 10.09 14.98
CA PRO A 242 2.54 10.40 16.00
C PRO A 242 2.38 11.89 16.30
N SER A 243 3.43 12.70 16.18
CA SER A 243 3.37 14.15 16.47
C SER A 243 2.53 14.91 15.44
N ALA A 244 2.42 14.41 14.19
CA ALA A 244 1.62 15.03 13.14
C ALA A 244 0.14 15.04 13.47
N LEU A 245 -0.34 14.10 14.28
CA LEU A 245 -1.76 14.01 14.66
C LEU A 245 -2.19 15.22 15.51
N ASN A 246 -1.34 15.71 16.42
CA ASN A 246 -1.64 16.93 17.15
C ASN A 246 -1.67 18.17 16.25
N LEU A 247 -0.76 18.23 15.27
CA LEU A 247 -0.78 19.33 14.28
C LEU A 247 -2.07 19.28 13.43
N ALA A 248 -2.51 18.07 13.05
CA ALA A 248 -3.77 17.89 12.33
C ALA A 248 -4.97 18.38 13.15
N ILE A 249 -5.04 18.04 14.45
CA ILE A 249 -6.09 18.49 15.37
C ILE A 249 -6.15 20.01 15.45
N ASP A 250 -5.00 20.67 15.52
CA ASP A 250 -4.93 22.13 15.66
C ASP A 250 -5.32 22.89 14.38
N CYS A 251 -5.32 22.23 13.23
CA CYS A 251 -5.68 22.84 11.93
C CYS A 251 -7.17 22.73 11.56
N VAL A 252 -7.94 21.88 12.26
CA VAL A 252 -9.31 21.57 11.86
C VAL A 252 -10.32 22.53 12.49
N ARG A 253 -11.32 22.93 11.70
CA ARG A 253 -12.39 23.84 12.11
C ARG A 253 -13.33 23.20 13.16
N PHE A 254 -14.22 24.03 13.73
CA PHE A 254 -15.32 23.55 14.60
C PHE A 254 -16.12 22.43 13.93
N GLN A 255 -16.33 21.31 14.65
CA GLN A 255 -17.01 20.09 14.17
C GLN A 255 -16.39 19.45 12.91
N GLY A 256 -15.12 19.72 12.61
CA GLY A 256 -14.42 19.05 11.53
C GLY A 256 -13.87 17.69 11.96
N THR A 257 -13.27 17.00 11.01
CA THR A 257 -12.84 15.60 11.17
C THR A 257 -11.35 15.45 10.93
N VAL A 258 -10.68 14.64 11.77
CA VAL A 258 -9.33 14.13 11.53
C VAL A 258 -9.45 12.64 11.21
N VAL A 259 -9.00 12.26 10.02
CA VAL A 259 -8.92 10.85 9.58
C VAL A 259 -7.51 10.34 9.81
N VAL A 260 -7.37 9.34 10.67
CA VAL A 260 -6.11 8.67 10.97
C VAL A 260 -5.97 7.47 10.03
N ALA A 261 -5.12 7.61 9.01
CA ALA A 261 -4.81 6.56 8.04
C ALA A 261 -3.42 5.94 8.27
N SER A 262 -2.66 6.43 9.23
CA SER A 262 -1.37 5.89 9.63
C SER A 262 -1.52 4.65 10.50
N TRP A 263 -0.74 3.61 10.19
CA TRP A 263 -0.47 2.55 11.15
C TRP A 263 0.80 2.87 11.93
N TYR A 264 0.65 3.13 13.22
CA TYR A 264 1.80 3.54 14.06
C TYR A 264 2.61 2.35 14.61
N GLY A 265 2.13 1.10 14.45
CA GLY A 265 2.76 -0.07 15.03
C GLY A 265 2.81 0.04 16.56
N THR A 266 3.99 -0.16 17.13
CA THR A 266 4.20 -0.06 18.59
C THR A 266 4.53 1.36 19.07
N LYS A 267 4.49 2.38 18.20
CA LYS A 267 4.81 3.77 18.57
C LYS A 267 3.73 4.35 19.49
N PRO A 268 4.08 4.90 20.66
CA PRO A 268 3.12 5.58 21.52
C PRO A 268 2.63 6.87 20.85
N VAL A 269 1.33 7.16 20.99
CA VAL A 269 0.68 8.38 20.49
C VAL A 269 0.17 9.18 21.68
N SER A 270 0.71 10.39 21.88
CA SER A 270 0.24 11.33 22.90
C SER A 270 -0.63 12.41 22.28
N LEU A 271 -1.89 12.55 22.70
CA LEU A 271 -2.85 13.49 22.17
C LEU A 271 -3.21 14.59 23.16
N ARG A 272 -3.28 15.83 22.64
CA ARG A 272 -3.72 17.01 23.39
C ARG A 272 -5.25 17.19 23.28
N LEU A 273 -6.00 16.33 23.98
CA LEU A 273 -7.47 16.31 23.85
C LEU A 273 -8.21 17.41 24.63
N GLY A 274 -7.56 18.07 25.59
CA GLY A 274 -8.17 19.12 26.40
C GLY A 274 -8.29 20.50 25.71
N GLY A 275 -7.61 20.69 24.58
CA GLY A 275 -7.60 21.93 23.78
C GLY A 275 -8.61 21.93 22.65
N ALA A 276 -8.10 22.11 21.42
CA ALA A 276 -8.90 22.23 20.20
C ALA A 276 -9.87 21.06 20.01
N PHE A 277 -9.42 19.83 20.25
CA PHE A 277 -10.28 18.64 20.13
C PHE A 277 -11.59 18.79 20.92
N HIS A 278 -11.49 19.05 22.23
CA HIS A 278 -12.68 19.17 23.09
C HIS A 278 -13.51 20.42 22.78
N ARG A 279 -12.86 21.58 22.65
CA ARG A 279 -13.55 22.87 22.51
C ARG A 279 -14.22 23.04 21.16
N ASN A 280 -13.62 22.49 20.11
CA ASN A 280 -14.17 22.55 18.76
C ASN A 280 -15.02 21.33 18.39
N ARG A 281 -15.26 20.39 19.34
CA ARG A 281 -16.09 19.18 19.12
C ARG A 281 -15.61 18.38 17.89
N LEU A 282 -14.31 18.16 17.77
CA LEU A 282 -13.74 17.47 16.62
C LEU A 282 -14.05 15.97 16.64
N HIS A 283 -14.08 15.39 15.46
CA HIS A 283 -14.12 13.94 15.28
C HIS A 283 -12.73 13.42 14.92
N ILE A 284 -12.34 12.29 15.52
CA ILE A 284 -11.15 11.52 15.10
C ILE A 284 -11.65 10.14 14.71
N ILE A 285 -11.43 9.77 13.46
CA ILE A 285 -11.84 8.47 12.92
C ILE A 285 -10.63 7.74 12.36
N SER A 286 -10.68 6.41 12.33
CA SER A 286 -9.66 5.59 11.68
C SER A 286 -10.05 5.28 10.24
N SER A 287 -9.06 5.13 9.36
CA SER A 287 -9.22 4.58 8.02
C SER A 287 -8.32 3.36 7.86
N GLN A 288 -8.89 2.23 7.47
CA GLN A 288 -8.16 0.98 7.31
C GLN A 288 -8.71 0.19 6.12
N VAL A 289 -7.84 -0.11 5.15
CA VAL A 289 -8.21 -0.63 3.82
C VAL A 289 -8.80 -2.05 3.80
N SER A 290 -8.59 -2.86 4.85
CA SER A 290 -9.13 -4.23 4.88
C SER A 290 -10.65 -4.29 4.98
N HIS A 291 -11.29 -3.21 5.46
CA HIS A 291 -12.73 -3.12 5.65
C HIS A 291 -13.27 -1.83 5.05
N LEU A 292 -14.48 -1.89 4.52
CA LEU A 292 -15.24 -0.71 4.11
C LEU A 292 -16.15 -0.27 5.27
N ASP A 293 -16.35 1.06 5.40
CA ASP A 293 -17.30 1.58 6.35
C ASP A 293 -18.71 1.07 6.02
N PRO A 294 -19.41 0.38 6.96
CA PRO A 294 -20.77 -0.08 6.75
C PRO A 294 -21.76 1.04 6.38
N ALA A 295 -21.47 2.29 6.72
CA ALA A 295 -22.28 3.45 6.36
C ALA A 295 -22.32 3.73 4.85
N LEU A 296 -21.37 3.19 4.06
CA LEU A 296 -21.39 3.28 2.60
C LEU A 296 -22.53 2.48 1.96
N GLY A 297 -23.17 1.59 2.71
CA GLY A 297 -24.26 0.75 2.24
C GLY A 297 -23.80 -0.41 1.35
N PRO A 298 -24.77 -1.22 0.86
CA PRO A 298 -24.48 -2.46 0.14
C PRO A 298 -23.87 -2.26 -1.25
N ASP A 299 -23.96 -1.04 -1.80
CA ASP A 299 -23.45 -0.74 -3.15
C ASP A 299 -21.93 -0.62 -3.20
N TRP A 300 -21.28 -0.40 -2.06
CA TRP A 300 -19.83 -0.41 -1.96
C TRP A 300 -19.31 -1.75 -1.48
N THR A 301 -18.57 -2.42 -2.36
CA THR A 301 -17.92 -3.71 -2.08
C THR A 301 -16.40 -3.58 -2.28
N PRO A 302 -15.59 -4.47 -1.68
CA PRO A 302 -14.16 -4.53 -1.98
C PRO A 302 -13.85 -4.66 -3.48
N ALA A 303 -14.67 -5.43 -4.21
CA ALA A 303 -14.53 -5.58 -5.66
C ALA A 303 -14.78 -4.25 -6.40
N ARG A 304 -15.83 -3.49 -6.03
CA ARG A 304 -16.10 -2.17 -6.62
C ARG A 304 -14.97 -1.18 -6.34
N ARG A 305 -14.42 -1.17 -5.11
CA ARG A 305 -13.28 -0.32 -4.75
C ARG A 305 -12.04 -0.71 -5.56
N MET A 306 -11.74 -1.99 -5.69
CA MET A 306 -10.62 -2.49 -6.49
C MET A 306 -10.78 -2.10 -7.97
N GLN A 307 -11.97 -2.29 -8.55
CA GLN A 307 -12.24 -1.91 -9.94
C GLN A 307 -12.05 -0.41 -10.16
N LEU A 308 -12.49 0.44 -9.22
CA LEU A 308 -12.24 1.88 -9.27
C LEU A 308 -10.73 2.18 -9.20
N ALA A 309 -9.99 1.50 -8.34
CA ALA A 309 -8.54 1.68 -8.25
C ALA A 309 -7.83 1.29 -9.55
N ILE A 310 -8.24 0.21 -10.22
CA ILE A 310 -7.70 -0.19 -11.53
C ILE A 310 -8.00 0.88 -12.60
N THR A 311 -9.23 1.38 -12.66
CA THR A 311 -9.60 2.46 -13.60
C THR A 311 -8.76 3.72 -13.36
N LEU A 312 -8.60 4.12 -12.09
CA LEU A 312 -7.80 5.28 -11.74
C LEU A 312 -6.32 5.10 -12.05
N LEU A 313 -5.81 3.86 -11.96
CA LEU A 313 -4.42 3.55 -12.29
C LEU A 313 -4.10 3.84 -13.77
N GLU A 314 -5.04 3.57 -14.67
CA GLU A 314 -4.90 3.88 -16.11
C GLU A 314 -4.99 5.39 -16.40
N GLU A 315 -5.73 6.13 -15.58
CA GLU A 315 -5.96 7.57 -15.77
C GLU A 315 -4.93 8.48 -15.10
N LEU A 316 -4.25 7.98 -14.07
CA LEU A 316 -3.32 8.78 -13.29
C LEU A 316 -1.89 8.64 -13.81
N GLU A 317 -1.23 9.77 -13.97
CA GLU A 317 0.22 9.79 -14.25
C GLU A 317 0.99 9.43 -12.97
N THR A 318 1.42 8.17 -12.85
CA THR A 318 2.08 7.64 -11.66
C THR A 318 3.61 7.58 -11.77
N ALA A 319 4.16 7.71 -12.97
CA ALA A 319 5.61 7.63 -13.21
C ALA A 319 6.46 8.58 -12.32
N PRO A 320 6.04 9.83 -12.03
CA PRO A 320 6.79 10.70 -11.14
C PRO A 320 6.89 10.24 -9.68
N LEU A 321 6.03 9.29 -9.27
CA LEU A 321 6.03 8.72 -7.93
C LEU A 321 7.12 7.65 -7.76
N ILE A 322 7.59 7.04 -8.84
CA ILE A 322 8.60 5.98 -8.80
C ILE A 322 9.98 6.61 -8.79
N SER A 323 10.63 6.55 -7.64
CA SER A 323 11.93 7.21 -7.44
C SER A 323 13.13 6.31 -7.72
N HIS A 324 13.03 5.03 -7.39
CA HIS A 324 14.15 4.08 -7.52
C HIS A 324 13.68 2.71 -7.98
N ARG A 325 14.57 2.00 -8.66
CA ARG A 325 14.42 0.63 -9.12
C ARG A 325 15.65 -0.16 -8.74
N PHE A 326 15.45 -1.26 -8.03
CA PHE A 326 16.51 -2.17 -7.62
C PHE A 326 16.27 -3.56 -8.20
N PRO A 327 17.29 -4.26 -8.68
CA PRO A 327 17.19 -5.71 -8.85
C PRO A 327 16.84 -6.37 -7.51
N LEU A 328 16.12 -7.48 -7.52
CA LEU A 328 15.76 -8.20 -6.28
C LEU A 328 17.01 -8.55 -5.46
N GLU A 329 18.13 -8.81 -6.14
CA GLU A 329 19.43 -9.13 -5.55
C GLU A 329 19.97 -8.04 -4.62
N GLU A 330 19.57 -6.80 -4.85
CA GLU A 330 19.97 -5.63 -4.06
C GLU A 330 18.93 -5.25 -3.00
N ALA A 331 18.09 -6.19 -2.59
CA ALA A 331 16.99 -5.92 -1.63
C ALA A 331 17.49 -5.26 -0.33
N ALA A 332 18.62 -5.71 0.22
CA ALA A 332 19.17 -5.12 1.44
C ALA A 332 19.53 -3.63 1.28
N ASP A 333 20.02 -3.22 0.11
CA ASP A 333 20.36 -1.83 -0.18
C ASP A 333 19.11 -0.97 -0.39
N ALA A 334 18.07 -1.53 -1.04
CA ALA A 334 16.79 -0.87 -1.22
C ALA A 334 16.13 -0.52 0.12
N TYR A 335 16.05 -1.48 1.06
CA TYR A 335 15.50 -1.23 2.40
C TYR A 335 16.36 -0.26 3.20
N ARG A 336 17.69 -0.35 3.09
CA ARG A 336 18.61 0.58 3.76
C ARG A 336 18.45 2.00 3.23
N LEU A 337 18.29 2.18 1.92
CA LEU A 337 18.03 3.49 1.32
C LEU A 337 16.76 4.12 1.90
N ILE A 338 15.65 3.39 1.93
CA ILE A 338 14.38 3.89 2.46
C ILE A 338 14.51 4.24 3.96
N ASP A 339 15.24 3.43 4.73
CA ASP A 339 15.40 3.64 6.18
C ASP A 339 16.29 4.84 6.52
N LYS A 340 17.37 5.04 5.77
CA LYS A 340 18.39 6.05 6.07
C LYS A 340 18.25 7.35 5.29
N HIS A 341 17.66 7.29 4.09
CA HIS A 341 17.54 8.41 3.15
C HIS A 341 16.09 8.57 2.66
N PRO A 342 15.10 8.73 3.57
CA PRO A 342 13.70 8.86 3.20
C PRO A 342 13.40 10.11 2.36
N ASP A 343 14.28 11.11 2.38
CA ASP A 343 14.23 12.34 1.58
C ASP A 343 14.57 12.11 0.11
N GLU A 344 15.31 11.07 -0.20
CA GLU A 344 15.63 10.68 -1.57
C GLU A 344 14.56 9.80 -2.21
N THR A 345 13.65 9.23 -1.41
CA THR A 345 12.71 8.19 -1.87
C THR A 345 11.25 8.64 -1.81
N VAL A 346 10.45 8.20 -2.81
CA VAL A 346 9.00 8.29 -2.83
C VAL A 346 8.39 6.89 -2.94
N GLN A 347 8.63 6.19 -4.06
CA GLN A 347 8.34 4.77 -4.22
C GLN A 347 9.58 4.05 -4.76
N VAL A 348 9.94 2.97 -4.10
CA VAL A 348 11.04 2.08 -4.50
C VAL A 348 10.45 0.77 -5.00
N LEU A 349 10.93 0.30 -6.15
CA LEU A 349 10.49 -0.93 -6.79
C LEU A 349 11.62 -1.96 -6.85
N PHE A 350 11.24 -3.23 -6.80
CA PHE A 350 12.06 -4.33 -7.27
C PHE A 350 11.76 -4.68 -8.72
N THR A 351 12.83 -4.99 -9.46
CA THR A 351 12.79 -5.56 -10.80
C THR A 351 13.22 -7.02 -10.74
N TYR A 352 12.62 -7.85 -11.58
CA TYR A 352 12.93 -9.27 -11.69
C TYR A 352 13.44 -9.56 -13.09
N VAL A 353 14.49 -10.37 -13.18
CA VAL A 353 15.12 -10.82 -14.44
C VAL A 353 14.46 -12.09 -14.93
#